data_b784148d86c0c329bb5d6b7ee28cd4d3
#
_entry.id   b784148d86c0c329bb5d6b7ee28cd4d3
#
_cell.length_a   1.000
_cell.length_b   1.000
_cell.length_c   1.000
_cell.angle_alpha   90.00
_cell.angle_beta   90.00
_cell.angle_gamma   90.00
#
_symmetry.space_group_name_H-M   'P 1'
#
loop_
_entity.id
_entity.type
_entity.pdbx_description
1 polymer ?
#
loop_
_entity_poly.entity_id
_entity_poly.type
_entity_poly.pdbx_seq_one_letter_code
_entity_poly.pdbx_strand_id
1 'polypeptide(L)'
;MGGEGLSYAAAGVDIEAYERVLERVKPLIAATHGEEVARGVGPFAGLYALPGGGHLAASADGVGTKIKVAIAASSHRGIGTDLVNHCVNDIATAGARPLFFLDYFATGKLDPAVFAHVIEGITQACREAGCALLGGETAEMPGVYALGDYDLAGFIVGMVEPGLMRDPKDIRAGDLLIGLPASGLHTNGFSLVRKVFEGVPLARVFPEVGRPLGEELLEPHRLYLQELGSIAWKGAAHITGGGVLGNLPRCLPDGLGARLGRRSWEEPPIFGLIQKRGRITDDEMFGTFNMGLGMILVVDPAEVPRSAQVVGEVFAYQSGERVVIR
;
A
#
# COMPACT_ATOMS: atom_id res chain seq x y z
N MET A 1 30.58 11.16 18.14
CA MET A 1 29.44 10.42 18.70
C MET A 1 28.60 10.00 17.51
N GLY A 2 28.66 8.73 17.12
CA GLY A 2 27.82 8.15 16.07
C GLY A 2 26.41 8.01 16.61
N GLY A 3 25.52 8.92 16.24
CA GLY A 3 24.09 8.76 16.54
C GLY A 3 23.54 7.54 15.82
N GLU A 4 22.71 6.74 16.51
CA GLU A 4 21.92 5.67 15.91
C GLU A 4 21.13 6.19 14.70
N GLY A 5 21.00 5.37 13.65
CA GLY A 5 20.19 5.71 12.49
C GLY A 5 18.70 5.87 12.87
N LEU A 6 17.95 6.61 12.08
CA LEU A 6 16.51 6.76 12.28
C LEU A 6 15.81 5.43 11.93
N SER A 7 14.73 5.09 12.68
CA SER A 7 13.87 3.96 12.41
C SER A 7 12.39 4.38 12.39
N TYR A 8 11.53 3.53 11.81
CA TYR A 8 10.09 3.79 11.74
C TYR A 8 9.47 3.74 13.14
N ALA A 9 9.94 2.82 13.99
CA ALA A 9 9.55 2.76 15.40
C ALA A 9 9.92 4.05 16.16
N ALA A 10 11.16 4.58 15.98
CA ALA A 10 11.58 5.85 16.54
C ALA A 10 10.79 7.04 15.95
N ALA A 11 10.17 6.88 14.79
CA ALA A 11 9.26 7.85 14.19
C ALA A 11 7.80 7.71 14.67
N GLY A 12 7.53 6.81 15.61
CA GLY A 12 6.23 6.63 16.25
C GLY A 12 5.34 5.55 15.65
N VAL A 13 5.87 4.71 14.75
CA VAL A 13 5.12 3.59 14.11
C VAL A 13 5.85 2.28 14.38
N ASP A 14 5.36 1.52 15.35
CA ASP A 14 5.89 0.22 15.76
C ASP A 14 5.05 -0.90 15.13
N ILE A 15 5.50 -1.41 13.96
CA ILE A 15 4.82 -2.46 13.21
C ILE A 15 4.80 -3.77 14.02
N GLU A 16 5.90 -4.13 14.69
CA GLU A 16 5.97 -5.36 15.46
C GLU A 16 5.00 -5.36 16.65
N ALA A 17 4.85 -4.21 17.33
CA ALA A 17 3.87 -4.08 18.40
C ALA A 17 2.45 -4.27 17.87
N TYR A 18 2.14 -3.68 16.70
CA TYR A 18 0.85 -3.87 16.04
C TYR A 18 0.60 -5.35 15.69
N GLU A 19 1.56 -6.04 15.08
CA GLU A 19 1.44 -7.45 14.72
C GLU A 19 1.21 -8.34 15.94
N ARG A 20 1.95 -8.12 17.03
CA ARG A 20 1.73 -8.84 18.30
C ARG A 20 0.30 -8.67 18.84
N VAL A 21 -0.25 -7.44 18.77
CA VAL A 21 -1.63 -7.18 19.21
C VAL A 21 -2.62 -7.83 18.26
N LEU A 22 -2.39 -7.72 16.94
CA LEU A 22 -3.26 -8.31 15.92
C LEU A 22 -3.39 -9.84 16.11
N GLU A 23 -2.28 -10.55 16.34
CA GLU A 23 -2.31 -12.00 16.61
C GLU A 23 -3.20 -12.35 17.82
N ARG A 24 -3.19 -11.52 18.87
CA ARG A 24 -4.03 -11.73 20.05
C ARG A 24 -5.52 -11.50 19.78
N VAL A 25 -5.87 -10.57 18.90
CA VAL A 25 -7.28 -10.24 18.61
C VAL A 25 -7.86 -11.00 17.42
N LYS A 26 -7.04 -11.62 16.58
CA LYS A 26 -7.48 -12.47 15.45
C LYS A 26 -8.57 -13.49 15.84
N PRO A 27 -8.44 -14.25 16.98
CA PRO A 27 -9.49 -15.19 17.36
C PRO A 27 -10.83 -14.51 17.69
N LEU A 28 -10.80 -13.28 18.24
CA LEU A 28 -12.02 -12.50 18.52
C LEU A 28 -12.69 -12.06 17.22
N ILE A 29 -11.91 -11.63 16.25
CA ILE A 29 -12.41 -11.27 14.92
C ILE A 29 -12.97 -12.51 14.23
N ALA A 30 -12.24 -13.63 14.25
CA ALA A 30 -12.66 -14.88 13.64
C ALA A 30 -13.95 -15.44 14.25
N ALA A 31 -14.24 -15.16 15.51
CA ALA A 31 -15.49 -15.56 16.16
C ALA A 31 -16.73 -14.87 15.56
N THR A 32 -16.57 -13.82 14.77
CA THR A 32 -17.66 -13.17 14.02
C THR A 32 -17.87 -13.75 12.61
N HIS A 33 -17.00 -14.68 12.18
CA HIS A 33 -17.01 -15.21 10.83
C HIS A 33 -17.98 -16.40 10.72
N GLY A 34 -18.93 -16.30 9.77
CA GLY A 34 -19.72 -17.43 9.29
C GLY A 34 -19.02 -18.19 8.16
N GLU A 35 -19.71 -19.18 7.59
CA GLU A 35 -19.22 -20.00 6.48
C GLU A 35 -18.98 -19.17 5.19
N GLU A 36 -19.62 -18.01 5.10
CA GLU A 36 -19.49 -17.09 3.95
C GLU A 36 -18.15 -16.34 3.93
N VAL A 37 -17.41 -16.27 5.04
CA VAL A 37 -16.11 -15.59 5.09
C VAL A 37 -15.04 -16.49 4.46
N ALA A 38 -14.81 -16.34 3.16
CA ALA A 38 -13.81 -17.09 2.44
C ALA A 38 -12.37 -16.66 2.76
N ARG A 39 -12.19 -15.39 3.13
CA ARG A 39 -10.90 -14.81 3.50
C ARG A 39 -11.10 -13.70 4.54
N GLY A 40 -10.54 -13.83 5.72
CA GLY A 40 -10.62 -12.85 6.82
C GLY A 40 -9.37 -11.98 6.92
N VAL A 41 -8.93 -11.73 8.18
CA VAL A 41 -7.78 -10.88 8.50
C VAL A 41 -6.45 -11.52 8.10
N GLY A 42 -5.56 -10.74 7.48
CA GLY A 42 -4.20 -11.14 7.08
C GLY A 42 -3.89 -10.82 5.62
N PRO A 43 -4.67 -11.27 4.64
CA PRO A 43 -4.59 -10.81 3.25
C PRO A 43 -4.87 -9.31 3.08
N PHE A 44 -4.68 -8.78 1.85
CA PHE A 44 -4.93 -7.35 1.56
C PHE A 44 -6.41 -7.00 1.56
N ALA A 45 -7.30 -7.96 1.23
CA ALA A 45 -8.74 -7.78 1.24
C ALA A 45 -9.44 -8.95 1.93
N GLY A 46 -10.53 -8.66 2.65
CA GLY A 46 -11.51 -9.63 3.10
C GLY A 46 -12.37 -10.11 1.93
N LEU A 47 -12.73 -11.41 1.93
CA LEU A 47 -13.63 -12.00 0.93
C LEU A 47 -14.84 -12.63 1.60
N TYR A 48 -16.04 -12.23 1.13
CA TYR A 48 -17.33 -12.74 1.60
C TYR A 48 -18.07 -13.39 0.45
N ALA A 49 -18.38 -14.68 0.56
CA ALA A 49 -19.06 -15.46 -0.46
C ALA A 49 -20.52 -15.00 -0.66
N LEU A 50 -20.97 -14.96 -1.91
CA LEU A 50 -22.34 -14.58 -2.24
C LEU A 50 -23.19 -15.79 -2.63
N PRO A 51 -24.50 -15.79 -2.31
CA PRO A 51 -25.44 -16.74 -2.89
C PRO A 51 -25.39 -16.67 -4.42
N GLY A 52 -25.24 -17.83 -5.07
CA GLY A 52 -25.13 -17.91 -6.54
C GLY A 52 -23.70 -17.85 -7.08
N GLY A 53 -22.70 -17.73 -6.20
CA GLY A 53 -21.28 -17.74 -6.54
C GLY A 53 -20.65 -16.34 -6.59
N GLY A 54 -19.31 -16.34 -6.65
CA GLY A 54 -18.54 -15.10 -6.53
C GLY A 54 -18.37 -14.60 -5.09
N HIS A 55 -17.60 -13.52 -4.92
CA HIS A 55 -17.30 -12.98 -3.60
C HIS A 55 -17.31 -11.45 -3.63
N LEU A 56 -17.83 -10.83 -2.59
CA LEU A 56 -17.48 -9.44 -2.29
C LEU A 56 -16.06 -9.39 -1.73
N ALA A 57 -15.27 -8.46 -2.24
CA ALA A 57 -13.99 -8.10 -1.70
C ALA A 57 -14.10 -6.72 -1.03
N ALA A 58 -13.57 -6.57 0.18
CA ALA A 58 -13.60 -5.31 0.88
C ALA A 58 -12.26 -5.03 1.55
N SER A 59 -11.85 -3.76 1.53
CA SER A 59 -10.71 -3.24 2.27
C SER A 59 -11.03 -1.85 2.82
N ALA A 60 -10.34 -1.47 3.89
CA ALA A 60 -10.39 -0.14 4.45
C ALA A 60 -8.97 0.32 4.79
N ASP A 61 -8.62 1.53 4.39
CA ASP A 61 -7.31 2.11 4.65
C ASP A 61 -7.37 3.63 4.79
N GLY A 62 -6.27 4.22 5.22
CA GLY A 62 -6.06 5.67 5.32
C GLY A 62 -4.87 6.13 4.50
N VAL A 63 -4.66 7.45 4.43
CA VAL A 63 -3.48 8.04 3.78
C VAL A 63 -2.32 8.18 4.75
N GLY A 64 -2.60 8.22 6.04
CA GLY A 64 -1.61 8.38 7.08
C GLY A 64 -0.93 9.75 7.07
N THR A 65 0.31 9.80 7.55
CA THR A 65 1.00 11.08 7.82
C THR A 65 1.52 11.81 6.57
N LYS A 66 1.31 11.28 5.35
CA LYS A 66 1.47 12.03 4.08
C LYS A 66 0.60 13.29 4.07
N ILE A 67 -0.58 13.22 4.71
CA ILE A 67 -1.49 14.36 4.89
C ILE A 67 -0.77 15.58 5.47
N LYS A 68 0.15 15.41 6.41
CA LYS A 68 0.92 16.52 6.99
C LYS A 68 1.83 17.23 5.97
N VAL A 69 2.35 16.49 5.00
CA VAL A 69 3.12 17.07 3.88
C VAL A 69 2.18 17.84 2.95
N ALA A 70 1.01 17.30 2.67
CA ALA A 70 -0.01 17.96 1.85
C ALA A 70 -0.50 19.27 2.46
N ILE A 71 -0.75 19.30 3.79
CA ILE A 71 -1.10 20.51 4.54
C ILE A 71 0.00 21.55 4.42
N ALA A 72 1.27 21.16 4.67
CA ALA A 72 2.42 22.07 4.59
C ALA A 72 2.66 22.61 3.17
N ALA A 73 2.29 21.85 2.13
CA ALA A 73 2.40 22.23 0.72
C ALA A 73 1.12 22.91 0.18
N SER A 74 0.05 22.97 0.95
CA SER A 74 -1.30 23.42 0.51
C SER A 74 -1.76 22.68 -0.77
N SER A 75 -1.50 21.36 -0.85
CA SER A 75 -1.77 20.51 -2.01
C SER A 75 -2.53 19.25 -1.58
N HIS A 76 -3.85 19.25 -1.79
CA HIS A 76 -4.74 18.27 -1.15
C HIS A 76 -5.37 17.26 -2.13
N ARG A 77 -5.48 17.59 -3.44
CA ARG A 77 -6.16 16.73 -4.43
C ARG A 77 -5.50 15.35 -4.52
N GLY A 78 -4.16 15.27 -4.57
CA GLY A 78 -3.40 14.02 -4.62
C GLY A 78 -3.69 13.09 -3.45
N ILE A 79 -4.06 13.63 -2.27
CA ILE A 79 -4.42 12.84 -1.09
C ILE A 79 -5.72 12.06 -1.29
N GLY A 80 -6.71 12.64 -1.98
CA GLY A 80 -7.93 11.91 -2.36
C GLY A 80 -7.63 10.78 -3.36
N THR A 81 -6.73 11.00 -4.31
CA THR A 81 -6.24 9.98 -5.25
C THR A 81 -5.51 8.87 -4.51
N ASP A 82 -4.62 9.22 -3.58
CA ASP A 82 -3.89 8.26 -2.74
C ASP A 82 -4.85 7.30 -2.04
N LEU A 83 -5.89 7.84 -1.39
CA LEU A 83 -6.85 7.07 -0.61
C LEU A 83 -7.56 6.01 -1.45
N VAL A 84 -8.09 6.41 -2.61
CA VAL A 84 -8.83 5.51 -3.51
C VAL A 84 -7.90 4.46 -4.11
N ASN A 85 -6.76 4.88 -4.67
CA ASN A 85 -5.84 3.97 -5.34
C ASN A 85 -5.25 2.94 -4.37
N HIS A 86 -4.96 3.33 -3.13
CA HIS A 86 -4.53 2.40 -2.09
C HIS A 86 -5.58 1.31 -1.87
N CYS A 87 -6.81 1.68 -1.52
CA CYS A 87 -7.89 0.74 -1.24
C CYS A 87 -8.23 -0.15 -2.45
N VAL A 88 -8.26 0.43 -3.66
CA VAL A 88 -8.56 -0.30 -4.89
C VAL A 88 -7.48 -1.33 -5.20
N ASN A 89 -6.20 -0.97 -5.05
CA ASN A 89 -5.09 -1.91 -5.25
C ASN A 89 -5.16 -3.10 -4.28
N ASP A 90 -5.61 -2.88 -3.05
CA ASP A 90 -5.78 -3.95 -2.07
C ASP A 90 -6.79 -5.00 -2.54
N ILE A 91 -8.01 -4.59 -2.92
CA ILE A 91 -9.00 -5.56 -3.42
C ILE A 91 -8.60 -6.17 -4.75
N ALA A 92 -7.83 -5.45 -5.58
CA ALA A 92 -7.33 -5.95 -6.86
C ALA A 92 -6.37 -7.13 -6.68
N THR A 93 -5.63 -7.22 -5.56
CA THR A 93 -4.80 -8.40 -5.24
C THR A 93 -5.59 -9.70 -5.11
N ALA A 94 -6.89 -9.62 -4.87
CA ALA A 94 -7.80 -10.76 -4.85
C ALA A 94 -8.45 -11.05 -6.22
N GLY A 95 -8.13 -10.24 -7.25
CA GLY A 95 -8.78 -10.30 -8.56
C GLY A 95 -10.15 -9.63 -8.58
N ALA A 96 -10.45 -8.76 -7.63
CA ALA A 96 -11.74 -8.08 -7.54
C ALA A 96 -11.79 -6.85 -8.46
N ARG A 97 -12.93 -6.70 -9.14
CA ARG A 97 -13.31 -5.47 -9.83
C ARG A 97 -13.95 -4.50 -8.83
N PRO A 98 -13.52 -3.24 -8.74
CA PRO A 98 -14.14 -2.25 -7.87
C PRO A 98 -15.62 -2.03 -8.23
N LEU A 99 -16.47 -1.81 -7.22
CA LEU A 99 -17.88 -1.50 -7.39
C LEU A 99 -18.19 -0.09 -6.89
N PHE A 100 -17.91 0.17 -5.61
CA PHE A 100 -18.17 1.45 -5.00
C PHE A 100 -17.19 1.74 -3.86
N PHE A 101 -17.04 3.02 -3.57
CA PHE A 101 -16.20 3.59 -2.55
C PHE A 101 -17.01 4.43 -1.57
N LEU A 102 -16.61 4.46 -0.31
CA LEU A 102 -17.08 5.34 0.74
C LEU A 102 -15.89 6.01 1.40
N ASP A 103 -16.02 7.27 1.80
CA ASP A 103 -14.97 7.99 2.51
C ASP A 103 -15.40 8.43 3.91
N TYR A 104 -14.42 8.63 4.78
CA TYR A 104 -14.57 9.30 6.05
C TYR A 104 -13.55 10.44 6.11
N PHE A 105 -14.05 11.67 6.19
CA PHE A 105 -13.24 12.87 6.36
C PHE A 105 -13.45 13.43 7.76
N ALA A 106 -12.39 13.48 8.57
CA ALA A 106 -12.43 14.03 9.93
C ALA A 106 -11.48 15.22 10.06
N THR A 107 -11.90 16.27 10.75
CA THR A 107 -11.10 17.48 10.94
C THR A 107 -11.41 18.19 12.24
N GLY A 108 -10.52 19.04 12.74
CA GLY A 108 -10.81 19.89 13.89
C GLY A 108 -11.81 21.00 13.58
N LYS A 109 -11.69 21.58 12.38
CA LYS A 109 -12.63 22.56 11.81
C LYS A 109 -12.59 22.45 10.30
N LEU A 110 -13.75 22.35 9.69
CA LEU A 110 -13.87 22.19 8.24
C LEU A 110 -13.35 23.44 7.50
N ASP A 111 -12.41 23.20 6.59
CA ASP A 111 -12.03 24.14 5.53
C ASP A 111 -12.71 23.68 4.23
N PRO A 112 -13.70 24.44 3.70
CA PRO A 112 -14.43 24.03 2.51
C PRO A 112 -13.56 23.88 1.26
N ALA A 113 -12.47 24.64 1.13
CA ALA A 113 -11.57 24.54 -0.01
C ALA A 113 -10.71 23.27 0.04
N VAL A 114 -10.17 22.96 1.21
CA VAL A 114 -9.40 21.71 1.45
C VAL A 114 -10.29 20.50 1.20
N PHE A 115 -11.50 20.50 1.77
CA PHE A 115 -12.47 19.42 1.58
C PHE A 115 -12.81 19.23 0.10
N ALA A 116 -13.14 20.31 -0.61
CA ALA A 116 -13.45 20.25 -2.05
C ALA A 116 -12.30 19.62 -2.85
N HIS A 117 -11.04 20.04 -2.61
CA HIS A 117 -9.87 19.49 -3.30
C HIS A 117 -9.67 17.98 -3.02
N VAL A 118 -9.88 17.54 -1.78
CA VAL A 118 -9.79 16.11 -1.44
C VAL A 118 -10.88 15.32 -2.17
N ILE A 119 -12.15 15.79 -2.12
CA ILE A 119 -13.26 15.10 -2.81
C ILE A 119 -13.08 15.11 -4.33
N GLU A 120 -12.51 16.17 -4.92
CA GLU A 120 -12.15 16.17 -6.35
C GLU A 120 -11.15 15.03 -6.67
N GLY A 121 -10.12 14.85 -5.82
CA GLY A 121 -9.15 13.76 -5.96
C GLY A 121 -9.80 12.38 -5.86
N ILE A 122 -10.65 12.17 -4.82
CA ILE A 122 -11.41 10.92 -4.64
C ILE A 122 -12.29 10.65 -5.87
N THR A 123 -13.05 11.65 -6.32
CA THR A 123 -13.97 11.51 -7.45
C THR A 123 -13.23 11.15 -8.74
N GLN A 124 -12.10 11.80 -9.00
CA GLN A 124 -11.29 11.51 -10.18
C GLN A 124 -10.73 10.06 -10.13
N ALA A 125 -10.17 9.66 -9.01
CA ALA A 125 -9.62 8.31 -8.84
C ALA A 125 -10.71 7.22 -8.91
N CYS A 126 -11.90 7.46 -8.36
CA CYS A 126 -13.04 6.55 -8.51
C CYS A 126 -13.46 6.38 -9.97
N ARG A 127 -13.45 7.46 -10.77
CA ARG A 127 -13.72 7.37 -12.22
C ARG A 127 -12.68 6.55 -12.95
N GLU A 128 -11.40 6.76 -12.65
CA GLU A 128 -10.28 6.01 -13.23
C GLU A 128 -10.31 4.54 -12.85
N ALA A 129 -10.68 4.22 -11.61
CA ALA A 129 -10.86 2.87 -11.12
C ALA A 129 -12.16 2.19 -11.61
N GLY A 130 -13.07 2.96 -12.21
CA GLY A 130 -14.37 2.45 -12.68
C GLY A 130 -15.34 2.09 -11.55
N CYS A 131 -15.28 2.78 -10.41
CA CYS A 131 -16.20 2.60 -9.29
C CYS A 131 -16.98 3.86 -8.95
N ALA A 132 -18.12 3.69 -8.26
CA ALA A 132 -18.95 4.80 -7.81
C ALA A 132 -18.50 5.30 -6.44
N LEU A 133 -18.32 6.61 -6.26
CA LEU A 133 -18.32 7.22 -4.93
C LEU A 133 -19.77 7.32 -4.47
N LEU A 134 -20.22 6.46 -3.54
CA LEU A 134 -21.61 6.44 -3.08
C LEU A 134 -21.92 7.51 -2.04
N GLY A 135 -20.90 7.97 -1.31
CA GLY A 135 -21.02 8.93 -0.22
C GLY A 135 -19.94 8.68 0.82
N GLY A 136 -20.16 9.18 2.00
CA GLY A 136 -19.22 9.05 3.11
C GLY A 136 -19.74 9.78 4.35
N GLU A 137 -18.83 10.10 5.26
CA GLU A 137 -19.10 10.86 6.48
C GLU A 137 -18.09 12.01 6.59
N THR A 138 -18.57 13.18 6.99
CA THR A 138 -17.72 14.36 7.27
C THR A 138 -17.94 14.79 8.70
N ALA A 139 -16.89 14.67 9.54
CA ALA A 139 -16.98 14.96 10.97
C ALA A 139 -16.08 16.14 11.37
N GLU A 140 -16.68 17.17 11.98
CA GLU A 140 -15.92 18.18 12.72
C GLU A 140 -15.73 17.71 14.16
N MET A 141 -14.49 17.55 14.57
CA MET A 141 -14.12 17.01 15.89
C MET A 141 -13.13 17.94 16.60
N PRO A 142 -13.61 19.10 17.07
CA PRO A 142 -12.76 20.06 17.79
C PRO A 142 -12.20 19.43 19.08
N GLY A 143 -10.89 19.59 19.29
CA GLY A 143 -10.19 18.98 20.42
C GLY A 143 -9.64 17.57 20.16
N VAL A 144 -10.10 16.86 19.11
CA VAL A 144 -9.48 15.62 18.62
C VAL A 144 -8.41 15.95 17.58
N TYR A 145 -8.77 16.76 16.59
CA TYR A 145 -7.83 17.26 15.57
C TYR A 145 -7.48 18.74 15.84
N ALA A 146 -6.24 19.11 15.56
CA ALA A 146 -5.83 20.50 15.62
C ALA A 146 -6.45 21.30 14.45
N LEU A 147 -6.46 22.63 14.59
CA LEU A 147 -6.92 23.51 13.50
C LEU A 147 -6.03 23.31 12.27
N GLY A 148 -6.66 23.13 11.10
CA GLY A 148 -6.00 22.86 9.82
C GLY A 148 -5.58 21.39 9.62
N ASP A 149 -5.72 20.53 10.62
CA ASP A 149 -5.51 19.10 10.48
C ASP A 149 -6.80 18.39 10.04
N TYR A 150 -6.61 17.37 9.23
CA TYR A 150 -7.68 16.41 8.85
C TYR A 150 -7.11 14.99 8.77
N ASP A 151 -8.00 14.02 8.79
CA ASP A 151 -7.72 12.61 8.58
C ASP A 151 -8.72 12.00 7.60
N LEU A 152 -8.32 10.93 6.93
CA LEU A 152 -9.11 10.25 5.91
C LEU A 152 -9.08 8.75 6.11
N ALA A 153 -10.24 8.13 5.98
CA ALA A 153 -10.35 6.68 5.79
C ALA A 153 -11.22 6.38 4.55
N GLY A 154 -10.79 5.41 3.77
CA GLY A 154 -11.51 4.92 2.60
C GLY A 154 -11.98 3.50 2.82
N PHE A 155 -13.15 3.18 2.26
CA PHE A 155 -13.77 1.87 2.29
C PHE A 155 -14.14 1.48 0.87
N ILE A 156 -13.50 0.46 0.32
CA ILE A 156 -13.76 -0.08 -1.01
C ILE A 156 -14.52 -1.38 -0.93
N VAL A 157 -15.51 -1.54 -1.80
CA VAL A 157 -16.15 -2.84 -2.06
C VAL A 157 -16.02 -3.16 -3.54
N GLY A 158 -15.61 -4.37 -3.82
CA GLY A 158 -15.47 -4.93 -5.16
C GLY A 158 -16.07 -6.33 -5.27
N MET A 159 -16.05 -6.87 -6.47
CA MET A 159 -16.57 -8.19 -6.79
C MET A 159 -15.47 -9.06 -7.41
N VAL A 160 -15.30 -10.26 -6.89
CA VAL A 160 -14.61 -11.35 -7.54
C VAL A 160 -15.65 -12.24 -8.21
N GLU A 161 -15.65 -12.29 -9.53
CA GLU A 161 -16.61 -13.07 -10.31
C GLU A 161 -16.45 -14.58 -10.05
N PRO A 162 -17.52 -15.37 -10.22
CA PRO A 162 -17.44 -16.82 -10.04
C PRO A 162 -16.31 -17.45 -10.87
N GLY A 163 -15.50 -18.29 -10.24
CA GLY A 163 -14.37 -18.98 -10.87
C GLY A 163 -13.12 -18.12 -11.11
N LEU A 164 -13.13 -16.83 -10.77
CA LEU A 164 -11.97 -15.93 -10.93
C LEU A 164 -11.20 -15.66 -9.64
N MET A 165 -11.60 -16.26 -8.52
CA MET A 165 -10.87 -16.14 -7.26
C MET A 165 -9.45 -16.72 -7.42
N ARG A 166 -8.45 -15.93 -7.10
CA ARG A 166 -7.05 -16.37 -7.08
C ARG A 166 -6.80 -17.20 -5.81
N ASP A 167 -6.35 -18.45 -6.00
CA ASP A 167 -6.00 -19.30 -4.86
C ASP A 167 -4.48 -19.32 -4.69
N PRO A 168 -3.94 -18.84 -3.54
CA PRO A 168 -2.51 -18.92 -3.27
C PRO A 168 -1.93 -20.34 -3.37
N LYS A 169 -2.78 -21.38 -3.24
CA LYS A 169 -2.37 -22.78 -3.41
C LYS A 169 -1.87 -23.12 -4.83
N ASP A 170 -2.15 -22.27 -5.82
CA ASP A 170 -1.65 -22.45 -7.19
C ASP A 170 -0.20 -22.00 -7.36
N ILE A 171 0.35 -21.28 -6.37
CA ILE A 171 1.75 -20.82 -6.35
C ILE A 171 2.68 -22.01 -6.06
N ARG A 172 3.80 -22.07 -6.78
CA ARG A 172 4.81 -23.15 -6.67
C ARG A 172 6.21 -22.56 -6.60
N ALA A 173 7.14 -23.31 -6.02
CA ALA A 173 8.57 -23.02 -6.17
C ALA A 173 8.96 -23.04 -7.66
N GLY A 174 9.69 -22.01 -8.10
CA GLY A 174 10.04 -21.77 -9.50
C GLY A 174 9.10 -20.79 -10.22
N ASP A 175 7.96 -20.39 -9.63
CA ASP A 175 7.18 -19.26 -10.14
C ASP A 175 8.02 -17.99 -10.08
N LEU A 176 7.84 -17.11 -11.07
CA LEU A 176 8.60 -15.86 -11.18
C LEU A 176 7.85 -14.70 -10.53
N LEU A 177 8.62 -13.74 -10.04
CA LEU A 177 8.10 -12.50 -9.47
C LEU A 177 8.25 -11.37 -10.49
N ILE A 178 7.14 -10.76 -10.89
CA ILE A 178 7.11 -9.57 -11.73
C ILE A 178 6.90 -8.35 -10.85
N GLY A 179 7.82 -7.39 -10.94
CA GLY A 179 7.71 -6.10 -10.25
C GLY A 179 6.99 -5.07 -11.11
N LEU A 180 5.99 -4.41 -10.55
CA LEU A 180 5.36 -3.24 -11.15
C LEU A 180 5.87 -1.98 -10.42
N PRO A 181 6.40 -0.98 -11.17
CA PRO A 181 7.05 0.16 -10.58
C PRO A 181 6.07 1.03 -9.78
N ALA A 182 6.53 1.53 -8.64
CA ALA A 182 5.85 2.57 -7.88
C ALA A 182 6.01 3.93 -8.55
N SER A 183 5.05 4.84 -8.35
CA SER A 183 5.15 6.24 -8.76
C SER A 183 6.06 7.08 -7.83
N GLY A 184 6.33 6.59 -6.63
CA GLY A 184 7.10 7.23 -5.58
C GLY A 184 6.94 6.49 -4.26
N LEU A 185 6.92 7.22 -3.13
CA LEU A 185 6.74 6.63 -1.80
C LEU A 185 5.35 6.04 -1.59
N HIS A 186 4.38 6.37 -2.42
CA HIS A 186 2.97 6.09 -2.22
C HIS A 186 2.43 6.73 -0.92
N THR A 187 1.91 5.94 0.02
CA THR A 187 1.28 6.43 1.26
C THR A 187 2.00 5.98 2.53
N ASN A 188 3.15 5.30 2.43
CA ASN A 188 3.80 4.66 3.57
C ASN A 188 5.15 5.27 3.93
N GLY A 189 5.57 5.11 5.19
CA GLY A 189 6.84 5.60 5.68
C GLY A 189 6.91 7.10 5.97
N PHE A 190 5.81 7.86 5.83
CA PHE A 190 5.84 9.33 5.94
C PHE A 190 6.17 9.86 7.33
N SER A 191 5.94 9.12 8.40
CA SER A 191 6.41 9.51 9.74
C SER A 191 7.93 9.58 9.79
N LEU A 192 8.62 8.60 9.20
CA LEU A 192 10.08 8.57 9.08
C LEU A 192 10.59 9.63 8.11
N VAL A 193 9.97 9.75 6.92
CA VAL A 193 10.31 10.76 5.91
C VAL A 193 10.25 12.18 6.50
N ARG A 194 9.20 12.50 7.23
CA ARG A 194 9.06 13.82 7.87
C ARG A 194 10.15 14.11 8.90
N LYS A 195 10.63 13.10 9.64
CA LYS A 195 11.80 13.23 10.52
C LYS A 195 13.09 13.44 9.73
N VAL A 196 13.30 12.69 8.65
CA VAL A 196 14.50 12.79 7.78
C VAL A 196 14.64 14.20 7.17
N PHE A 197 13.50 14.81 6.81
CA PHE A 197 13.46 16.13 6.17
C PHE A 197 13.00 17.25 7.12
N GLU A 198 13.05 17.04 8.43
CA GLU A 198 12.69 18.07 9.40
C GLU A 198 13.52 19.37 9.18
N GLY A 199 12.84 20.51 9.11
CA GLY A 199 13.46 21.80 8.82
C GLY A 199 13.88 22.02 7.36
N VAL A 200 13.66 21.06 6.46
CA VAL A 200 13.97 21.23 5.02
C VAL A 200 12.75 21.82 4.31
N PRO A 201 12.91 22.97 3.60
CA PRO A 201 11.82 23.56 2.82
C PRO A 201 11.32 22.61 1.73
N LEU A 202 9.99 22.48 1.56
CA LEU A 202 9.39 21.63 0.52
C LEU A 202 9.73 22.09 -0.91
N ALA A 203 10.06 23.38 -1.11
CA ALA A 203 10.52 23.91 -2.40
C ALA A 203 11.98 23.55 -2.73
N ARG A 204 12.72 22.90 -1.79
CA ARG A 204 14.11 22.51 -2.05
C ARG A 204 14.19 21.45 -3.12
N VAL A 205 15.05 21.67 -4.12
CA VAL A 205 15.43 20.69 -5.13
C VAL A 205 16.72 20.00 -4.70
N PHE A 206 16.71 18.69 -4.66
CA PHE A 206 17.90 17.87 -4.49
C PHE A 206 18.38 17.41 -5.85
N PRO A 207 19.70 17.50 -6.17
CA PRO A 207 20.22 17.11 -7.49
C PRO A 207 19.87 15.68 -7.89
N GLU A 208 19.83 14.76 -6.92
CA GLU A 208 19.50 13.35 -7.13
C GLU A 208 18.04 13.15 -7.59
N VAL A 209 17.13 14.01 -7.12
CA VAL A 209 15.67 13.91 -7.38
C VAL A 209 15.26 14.77 -8.58
N GLY A 210 15.88 15.94 -8.76
CA GLY A 210 15.67 16.82 -9.93
C GLY A 210 14.39 17.67 -9.91
N ARG A 211 13.53 17.54 -8.87
CA ARG A 211 12.32 18.35 -8.67
C ARG A 211 12.16 18.77 -7.20
N PRO A 212 11.26 19.72 -6.87
CA PRO A 212 10.99 20.13 -5.50
C PRO A 212 10.61 18.95 -4.61
N LEU A 213 11.15 18.94 -3.37
CA LEU A 213 10.88 17.88 -2.40
C LEU A 213 9.38 17.66 -2.16
N GLY A 214 8.60 18.74 -2.06
CA GLY A 214 7.15 18.64 -1.85
C GLY A 214 6.43 17.93 -3.01
N GLU A 215 6.83 18.19 -4.25
CA GLU A 215 6.28 17.51 -5.44
C GLU A 215 6.64 16.03 -5.44
N GLU A 216 7.90 15.70 -5.12
CA GLU A 216 8.36 14.31 -5.03
C GLU A 216 7.60 13.52 -3.95
N LEU A 217 7.45 14.10 -2.76
CA LEU A 217 6.78 13.45 -1.65
C LEU A 217 5.26 13.33 -1.84
N LEU A 218 4.66 14.22 -2.63
CA LEU A 218 3.21 14.23 -2.89
C LEU A 218 2.83 13.52 -4.18
N GLU A 219 3.78 12.86 -4.87
CA GLU A 219 3.44 12.03 -6.03
C GLU A 219 2.33 11.05 -5.66
N PRO A 220 1.20 11.03 -6.41
CA PRO A 220 0.07 10.19 -6.09
C PRO A 220 0.37 8.69 -6.21
N HIS A 221 -0.28 7.91 -5.39
CA HIS A 221 -0.26 6.45 -5.40
C HIS A 221 -0.75 5.91 -6.75
N ARG A 222 0.04 5.06 -7.40
CA ARG A 222 -0.29 4.46 -8.69
C ARG A 222 -1.42 3.44 -8.57
N LEU A 223 -2.32 3.43 -9.55
CA LEU A 223 -3.35 2.41 -9.71
C LEU A 223 -2.82 1.28 -10.62
N TYR A 224 -3.02 0.01 -10.22
CA TYR A 224 -2.49 -1.18 -10.92
C TYR A 224 -3.57 -2.05 -11.60
N LEU A 225 -4.82 -1.62 -11.66
CA LEU A 225 -5.94 -2.41 -12.22
C LEU A 225 -5.69 -2.86 -13.67
N GLN A 226 -5.08 -2.01 -14.48
CA GLN A 226 -4.83 -2.33 -15.89
C GLN A 226 -3.81 -3.46 -16.02
N GLU A 227 -2.71 -3.39 -15.29
CA GLU A 227 -1.67 -4.42 -15.29
C GLU A 227 -2.18 -5.73 -14.74
N LEU A 228 -2.91 -5.69 -13.63
CA LEU A 228 -3.54 -6.87 -13.02
C LEU A 228 -4.58 -7.51 -13.93
N GLY A 229 -5.27 -6.73 -14.77
CA GLY A 229 -6.21 -7.22 -15.77
C GLY A 229 -5.59 -7.81 -17.04
N SER A 230 -4.30 -7.48 -17.32
CA SER A 230 -3.61 -7.84 -18.56
C SER A 230 -2.58 -8.98 -18.41
N ILE A 231 -2.13 -9.26 -17.19
CA ILE A 231 -1.13 -10.29 -16.89
C ILE A 231 -1.83 -11.49 -16.25
N ALA A 232 -1.49 -12.69 -16.66
CA ALA A 232 -1.90 -13.91 -15.96
C ALA A 232 -1.03 -14.07 -14.70
N TRP A 233 -1.64 -14.02 -13.52
CA TRP A 233 -0.94 -14.14 -12.25
C TRP A 233 -1.65 -15.08 -11.28
N LYS A 234 -0.90 -15.71 -10.37
CA LYS A 234 -1.38 -16.63 -9.33
C LYS A 234 -1.59 -15.95 -7.98
N GLY A 235 -0.77 -14.93 -7.68
CA GLY A 235 -0.83 -14.14 -6.46
C GLY A 235 -0.29 -12.74 -6.69
N ALA A 236 -0.72 -11.78 -5.87
CA ALA A 236 -0.28 -10.40 -5.95
C ALA A 236 -0.05 -9.84 -4.54
N ALA A 237 1.02 -9.07 -4.38
CA ALA A 237 1.33 -8.34 -3.15
C ALA A 237 1.38 -6.85 -3.44
N HIS A 238 0.50 -6.08 -2.81
CA HIS A 238 0.53 -4.62 -2.79
C HIS A 238 1.55 -4.15 -1.76
N ILE A 239 2.60 -3.45 -2.20
CA ILE A 239 3.71 -3.08 -1.34
C ILE A 239 3.41 -1.77 -0.63
N THR A 240 2.93 -1.89 0.59
CA THR A 240 2.48 -0.80 1.47
C THR A 240 3.31 -0.75 2.76
N GLY A 241 2.73 -0.38 3.90
CA GLY A 241 3.40 -0.40 5.21
C GLY A 241 3.95 -1.79 5.53
N GLY A 242 5.18 -1.86 6.03
CA GLY A 242 5.93 -3.10 6.15
C GLY A 242 6.81 -3.43 4.94
N GLY A 243 6.77 -2.59 3.88
CA GLY A 243 7.64 -2.71 2.71
C GLY A 243 7.54 -4.06 1.99
N VAL A 244 8.57 -4.41 1.24
CA VAL A 244 8.63 -5.68 0.51
C VAL A 244 8.65 -6.87 1.48
N LEU A 245 9.39 -6.73 2.60
CA LEU A 245 9.60 -7.81 3.57
C LEU A 245 8.29 -8.23 4.27
N GLY A 246 7.44 -7.27 4.61
CA GLY A 246 6.17 -7.53 5.30
C GLY A 246 5.00 -7.89 4.37
N ASN A 247 4.98 -7.37 3.13
CA ASN A 247 3.82 -7.54 2.26
C ASN A 247 3.92 -8.76 1.32
N LEU A 248 5.09 -9.06 0.77
CA LEU A 248 5.23 -10.19 -0.16
C LEU A 248 4.84 -11.55 0.47
N PRO A 249 5.15 -11.85 1.75
CA PRO A 249 4.71 -13.09 2.38
C PRO A 249 3.19 -13.27 2.46
N ARG A 250 2.40 -12.18 2.44
CA ARG A 250 0.93 -12.22 2.58
C ARG A 250 0.22 -12.90 1.40
N CYS A 251 0.86 -12.93 0.23
CA CYS A 251 0.32 -13.63 -0.94
C CYS A 251 0.90 -15.03 -1.14
N LEU A 252 1.93 -15.43 -0.37
CA LEU A 252 2.57 -16.74 -0.51
C LEU A 252 1.94 -17.76 0.45
N PRO A 253 1.68 -19.01 0.02
CA PRO A 253 1.26 -20.08 0.90
C PRO A 253 2.39 -20.52 1.84
N ASP A 254 2.04 -21.24 2.90
CA ASP A 254 3.03 -21.83 3.80
C ASP A 254 3.97 -22.78 3.03
N GLY A 255 5.23 -22.81 3.49
CA GLY A 255 6.28 -23.60 2.84
C GLY A 255 6.90 -22.96 1.59
N LEU A 256 6.48 -21.73 1.22
CA LEU A 256 7.09 -20.95 0.14
C LEU A 256 7.65 -19.62 0.66
N GLY A 257 8.76 -19.20 0.04
CA GLY A 257 9.41 -17.92 0.23
C GLY A 257 9.73 -17.25 -1.09
N ALA A 258 10.24 -16.02 -1.04
CA ALA A 258 10.56 -15.23 -2.21
C ALA A 258 12.02 -14.75 -2.19
N ARG A 259 12.71 -14.83 -3.32
CA ARG A 259 14.05 -14.27 -3.50
C ARG A 259 14.00 -13.20 -4.58
N LEU A 260 14.43 -11.98 -4.24
CA LEU A 260 14.49 -10.85 -5.16
C LEU A 260 15.95 -10.46 -5.43
N GLY A 261 16.24 -10.08 -6.67
CA GLY A 261 17.50 -9.50 -7.07
C GLY A 261 17.47 -7.98 -6.95
N ARG A 262 18.15 -7.37 -6.00
CA ARG A 262 18.12 -5.93 -5.74
C ARG A 262 18.43 -5.06 -6.98
N ARG A 263 19.19 -5.58 -7.94
CA ARG A 263 19.54 -4.88 -9.18
C ARG A 263 18.59 -5.17 -10.34
N SER A 264 17.53 -5.93 -10.11
CA SER A 264 16.56 -6.29 -11.16
C SER A 264 15.47 -5.25 -11.37
N TRP A 265 15.42 -4.20 -10.57
CA TRP A 265 14.54 -3.04 -10.77
C TRP A 265 15.28 -1.74 -10.47
N GLU A 266 14.72 -0.63 -10.92
CA GLU A 266 15.22 0.71 -10.63
C GLU A 266 14.62 1.23 -9.32
N GLU A 267 15.48 1.55 -8.34
CA GLU A 267 15.09 2.23 -7.11
C GLU A 267 15.04 3.74 -7.38
N PRO A 268 13.88 4.41 -7.25
CA PRO A 268 13.78 5.86 -7.38
C PRO A 268 14.77 6.60 -6.46
N PRO A 269 15.43 7.66 -6.94
CA PRO A 269 16.51 8.34 -6.20
C PRO A 269 16.11 8.86 -4.82
N ILE A 270 14.83 9.12 -4.60
CA ILE A 270 14.31 9.59 -3.29
C ILE A 270 14.61 8.59 -2.16
N PHE A 271 14.58 7.28 -2.42
CA PHE A 271 14.87 6.26 -1.41
C PHE A 271 16.32 6.32 -0.95
N GLY A 272 17.28 6.43 -1.88
CA GLY A 272 18.68 6.62 -1.56
C GLY A 272 18.96 7.93 -0.80
N LEU A 273 18.23 8.99 -1.13
CA LEU A 273 18.32 10.28 -0.42
C LEU A 273 17.80 10.14 1.02
N ILE A 274 16.65 9.49 1.23
CA ILE A 274 16.08 9.21 2.56
C ILE A 274 17.05 8.38 3.38
N GLN A 275 17.55 7.27 2.82
CA GLN A 275 18.46 6.35 3.47
C GLN A 275 19.74 7.06 3.95
N LYS A 276 20.40 7.79 3.06
CA LYS A 276 21.63 8.52 3.35
C LYS A 276 21.44 9.59 4.43
N ARG A 277 20.37 10.39 4.32
CA ARG A 277 20.10 11.47 5.28
C ARG A 277 19.70 10.95 6.65
N GLY A 278 18.87 9.92 6.69
CA GLY A 278 18.39 9.29 7.92
C GLY A 278 19.37 8.27 8.51
N ARG A 279 20.45 7.92 7.80
CA ARG A 279 21.37 6.82 8.14
C ARG A 279 20.63 5.51 8.40
N ILE A 280 19.63 5.24 7.59
CA ILE A 280 18.71 4.12 7.74
C ILE A 280 19.36 2.86 7.17
N THR A 281 19.22 1.73 7.85
CA THR A 281 19.75 0.44 7.37
C THR A 281 18.95 -0.07 6.19
N ASP A 282 19.51 -0.99 5.40
CA ASP A 282 18.81 -1.63 4.28
C ASP A 282 17.56 -2.37 4.76
N ASP A 283 17.67 -3.13 5.84
CA ASP A 283 16.53 -3.88 6.41
C ASP A 283 15.37 -2.95 6.79
N GLU A 284 15.67 -1.82 7.43
CA GLU A 284 14.66 -0.83 7.78
C GLU A 284 14.05 -0.16 6.53
N MET A 285 14.86 0.11 5.48
CA MET A 285 14.35 0.64 4.21
C MET A 285 13.39 -0.34 3.55
N PHE A 286 13.76 -1.61 3.41
CA PHE A 286 12.91 -2.64 2.80
C PHE A 286 11.75 -3.10 3.69
N GLY A 287 11.85 -2.87 5.00
CA GLY A 287 10.77 -3.11 5.97
C GLY A 287 9.77 -1.96 6.09
N THR A 288 10.12 -0.76 5.57
CA THR A 288 9.26 0.44 5.68
C THR A 288 8.70 0.89 4.35
N PHE A 289 9.54 0.88 3.29
CA PHE A 289 9.23 1.48 2.00
C PHE A 289 9.04 0.43 0.89
N ASN A 290 8.36 0.85 -0.18
CA ASN A 290 8.18 0.03 -1.38
C ASN A 290 9.47 -0.10 -2.23
N MET A 291 10.47 0.74 -2.01
CA MET A 291 11.76 0.77 -2.71
C MET A 291 11.66 0.78 -4.24
N GLY A 292 10.55 1.35 -4.77
CA GLY A 292 10.28 1.42 -6.20
C GLY A 292 9.40 0.30 -6.75
N LEU A 293 9.00 -0.68 -5.93
CA LEU A 293 8.09 -1.76 -6.29
C LEU A 293 6.73 -1.52 -5.62
N GLY A 294 5.74 -1.05 -6.36
CA GLY A 294 4.42 -0.80 -5.77
C GLY A 294 3.50 -2.03 -5.74
N MET A 295 3.70 -2.96 -6.69
CA MET A 295 3.00 -4.24 -6.74
C MET A 295 3.96 -5.34 -7.20
N ILE A 296 3.87 -6.53 -6.62
CA ILE A 296 4.62 -7.70 -7.06
C ILE A 296 3.62 -8.79 -7.40
N LEU A 297 3.73 -9.37 -8.61
CA LEU A 297 2.89 -10.46 -9.10
C LEU A 297 3.67 -11.77 -9.09
N VAL A 298 3.03 -12.85 -8.65
CA VAL A 298 3.55 -14.21 -8.79
C VAL A 298 2.97 -14.82 -10.06
N VAL A 299 3.83 -15.21 -11.00
CA VAL A 299 3.45 -15.62 -12.35
C VAL A 299 4.10 -16.95 -12.72
N ASP A 300 3.35 -17.81 -13.42
CA ASP A 300 3.93 -19.02 -14.01
C ASP A 300 5.02 -18.65 -15.03
N PRO A 301 6.20 -19.29 -15.02
CA PRO A 301 7.25 -18.98 -15.98
C PRO A 301 6.82 -19.01 -17.45
N ALA A 302 5.82 -19.85 -17.80
CA ALA A 302 5.29 -19.96 -19.16
C ALA A 302 4.38 -18.77 -19.56
N GLU A 303 3.85 -18.04 -18.57
CA GLU A 303 2.88 -16.94 -18.76
C GLU A 303 3.54 -15.54 -18.61
N VAL A 304 4.85 -15.48 -18.37
CA VAL A 304 5.56 -14.19 -18.19
C VAL A 304 5.57 -13.40 -19.49
N PRO A 305 4.99 -12.18 -19.52
CA PRO A 305 5.05 -11.33 -20.70
C PRO A 305 6.49 -10.96 -21.05
N ARG A 306 6.84 -10.89 -22.35
CA ARG A 306 8.22 -10.55 -22.80
C ARG A 306 8.71 -9.18 -22.30
N SER A 307 7.80 -8.26 -22.07
CA SER A 307 8.10 -6.91 -21.56
C SER A 307 8.08 -6.79 -20.05
N ALA A 308 7.77 -7.88 -19.34
CA ALA A 308 7.65 -7.84 -17.88
C ALA A 308 9.03 -7.76 -17.21
N GLN A 309 9.10 -6.99 -16.15
CA GLN A 309 10.28 -6.89 -15.31
C GLN A 309 10.28 -8.01 -14.27
N VAL A 310 11.05 -9.06 -14.53
CA VAL A 310 11.25 -10.14 -13.56
C VAL A 310 12.20 -9.65 -12.47
N VAL A 311 11.72 -9.62 -11.23
CA VAL A 311 12.47 -9.12 -10.07
C VAL A 311 12.94 -10.24 -9.14
N GLY A 312 12.48 -11.48 -9.36
CA GLY A 312 12.85 -12.61 -8.52
C GLY A 312 12.08 -13.87 -8.82
N GLU A 313 12.12 -14.79 -7.87
CA GLU A 313 11.50 -16.11 -7.96
C GLU A 313 10.94 -16.58 -6.60
N VAL A 314 9.98 -17.48 -6.64
CA VAL A 314 9.46 -18.21 -5.48
C VAL A 314 10.33 -19.44 -5.23
N PHE A 315 10.67 -19.72 -3.97
CA PHE A 315 11.44 -20.90 -3.59
C PHE A 315 10.78 -21.70 -2.46
N ALA A 316 11.17 -22.97 -2.31
CA ALA A 316 10.70 -23.80 -1.19
C ALA A 316 11.35 -23.30 0.12
N TYR A 317 10.51 -22.89 1.07
CA TYR A 317 10.91 -22.31 2.36
C TYR A 317 10.68 -23.31 3.49
N GLN A 318 11.69 -23.46 4.34
CA GLN A 318 11.59 -24.30 5.54
C GLN A 318 11.87 -23.52 6.82
N SER A 319 12.87 -22.64 6.80
CA SER A 319 13.27 -21.83 7.96
C SER A 319 14.16 -20.66 7.53
N GLY A 320 14.35 -19.67 8.40
CA GLY A 320 15.16 -18.47 8.14
C GLY A 320 14.31 -17.32 7.60
N GLU A 321 14.86 -16.52 6.70
CA GLU A 321 14.16 -15.39 6.09
C GLU A 321 13.23 -15.89 4.97
N ARG A 322 11.94 -15.55 5.09
CA ARG A 322 10.92 -15.93 4.09
C ARG A 322 11.01 -15.07 2.82
N VAL A 323 11.50 -13.85 2.94
CA VAL A 323 11.82 -12.97 1.81
C VAL A 323 13.29 -12.59 1.89
N VAL A 324 14.04 -12.86 0.81
CA VAL A 324 15.49 -12.61 0.71
C VAL A 324 15.72 -11.63 -0.43
N ILE A 325 16.43 -10.52 -0.16
CA ILE A 325 16.82 -9.52 -1.16
C ILE A 325 18.35 -9.56 -1.30
N ARG A 326 18.88 -9.79 -2.52
CA ARG A 326 20.32 -9.97 -2.79
C ARG A 326 20.81 -9.08 -3.93
#